data_6ea7ae098028a497b076adcc70241871
#
_entry.id   6ea7ae098028a497b076adcc70241871
#
_cell.length_a   1.000
_cell.length_b   1.000
_cell.length_c   1.000
_cell.angle_alpha   90.00
_cell.angle_beta   90.00
_cell.angle_gamma   90.00
#
_symmetry.space_group_name_H-M   'P 1'
#
loop_
_entity.id
_entity.type
_entity.pdbx_description
1 polymer ?
#
loop_
_entity_poly.entity_id
_entity_poly.type
_entity_poly.pdbx_seq_one_letter_code
_entity_poly.pdbx_strand_id
1 'polypeptide(L)'
;MKSDHRHELKTNELADWIMNFPDWAKENRTSLIGAAAVIVVALLVYFLSFYRQNVVSARNQVRLTNLVAQVPQQMNRVANAAMQNTDESYALMLTAQDLQDFAAKSSNADMAALALIQRGAALRAEIHYRLAEVSREELAAQIGKAKESYQQALDRKPSSSSLAAAARYGLGLCEEELGNFEQAAQIYREVAQRGEYAGTTAQAEAAYRLKIMEDYKTEVVFQPAPPKPAPAPTPTVQIKPGDAKASAPVVQIKPADGNAPAVTVPVAPAGEPKKDAAPAPAPAAPTPAPAPAPAPAETNAPKGN
;
A
#
# COMPACT_ATOMS: atom_id res chain seq x y z
N MET A 1 -56.26 26.12 -55.87
CA MET A 1 -55.84 26.21 -54.48
C MET A 1 -56.14 27.63 -54.00
N LYS A 2 -57.13 27.76 -53.08
CA LYS A 2 -57.70 29.03 -52.66
C LYS A 2 -56.67 29.84 -51.87
N SER A 3 -56.59 31.14 -52.18
CA SER A 3 -55.66 32.12 -51.60
C SER A 3 -55.76 32.28 -50.06
N ASP A 4 -56.91 31.91 -49.50
CA ASP A 4 -57.18 32.00 -48.05
C ASP A 4 -56.29 31.10 -47.19
N HIS A 5 -55.93 29.92 -47.74
CA HIS A 5 -55.04 28.96 -47.02
C HIS A 5 -53.57 29.44 -46.98
N ARG A 6 -53.17 30.42 -47.78
CA ARG A 6 -51.83 31.05 -47.75
C ARG A 6 -51.74 32.18 -46.73
N HIS A 7 -52.85 32.76 -46.33
CA HIS A 7 -52.85 33.80 -45.31
C HIS A 7 -52.82 33.26 -43.88
N GLU A 8 -53.47 32.10 -43.64
CA GLU A 8 -53.43 31.44 -42.34
C GLU A 8 -52.03 30.91 -41.99
N LEU A 9 -51.24 30.55 -43.00
CA LEU A 9 -49.84 30.11 -42.79
C LEU A 9 -48.84 31.27 -42.54
N LYS A 10 -49.30 32.53 -42.62
CA LYS A 10 -48.46 33.72 -42.38
C LYS A 10 -48.62 34.35 -40.99
N THR A 11 -49.60 33.94 -40.21
CA THR A 11 -49.64 34.29 -38.81
C THR A 11 -48.58 33.47 -38.08
N ASN A 12 -47.45 34.10 -37.84
CA ASN A 12 -46.37 33.49 -37.09
C ASN A 12 -46.80 33.47 -35.62
N GLU A 13 -47.47 32.37 -35.19
CA GLU A 13 -47.94 32.17 -33.81
C GLU A 13 -46.84 32.44 -32.77
N LEU A 14 -45.59 32.14 -33.15
CA LEU A 14 -44.46 32.46 -32.33
C LEU A 14 -44.23 33.97 -32.19
N ALA A 15 -44.45 34.77 -33.27
CA ALA A 15 -44.31 36.22 -33.25
C ALA A 15 -45.41 36.87 -32.39
N ASP A 16 -46.65 36.42 -32.53
CA ASP A 16 -47.77 36.88 -31.69
C ASP A 16 -47.55 36.51 -30.22
N TRP A 17 -47.05 35.30 -29.93
CA TRP A 17 -46.72 34.92 -28.58
C TRP A 17 -45.61 35.78 -27.99
N ILE A 18 -44.53 36.04 -28.73
CA ILE A 18 -43.43 36.92 -28.30
C ILE A 18 -43.92 38.36 -28.06
N MET A 19 -44.81 38.90 -28.90
CA MET A 19 -45.33 40.26 -28.73
C MET A 19 -46.24 40.39 -27.50
N ASN A 20 -47.06 39.39 -27.19
CA ASN A 20 -47.99 39.38 -26.05
C ASN A 20 -47.35 38.87 -24.74
N PHE A 21 -46.14 38.28 -24.82
CA PHE A 21 -45.44 37.73 -23.64
C PHE A 21 -45.20 38.76 -22.51
N PRO A 22 -44.80 40.05 -22.81
CA PRO A 22 -44.56 41.02 -21.74
C PRO A 22 -45.81 41.34 -20.92
N ASP A 23 -46.98 41.42 -21.54
CA ASP A 23 -48.23 41.73 -20.82
C ASP A 23 -48.75 40.50 -20.06
N TRP A 24 -48.69 39.30 -20.63
CA TRP A 24 -48.98 38.06 -19.95
C TRP A 24 -48.03 37.86 -18.74
N ALA A 25 -46.74 38.20 -18.87
CA ALA A 25 -45.75 38.08 -17.81
C ALA A 25 -46.03 39.05 -16.64
N LYS A 26 -46.58 40.26 -16.91
CA LYS A 26 -47.00 41.21 -15.87
C LYS A 26 -48.18 40.65 -15.06
N GLU A 27 -49.17 40.09 -15.75
CA GLU A 27 -50.36 39.52 -15.15
C GLU A 27 -50.04 38.25 -14.30
N ASN A 28 -49.10 37.43 -14.76
CA ASN A 28 -48.73 36.19 -14.12
C ASN A 28 -47.40 36.27 -13.31
N ARG A 29 -47.00 37.46 -12.89
CA ARG A 29 -45.73 37.76 -12.24
C ARG A 29 -45.46 36.85 -11.04
N THR A 30 -46.45 36.57 -10.19
CA THR A 30 -46.29 35.71 -9.00
C THR A 30 -46.02 34.27 -9.39
N SER A 31 -46.73 33.75 -10.40
CA SER A 31 -46.51 32.39 -10.91
C SER A 31 -45.15 32.22 -11.59
N LEU A 32 -44.72 33.25 -12.33
CA LEU A 32 -43.40 33.27 -12.97
C LEU A 32 -42.27 33.29 -11.94
N ILE A 33 -42.39 34.08 -10.87
CA ILE A 33 -41.42 34.11 -9.77
C ILE A 33 -41.40 32.72 -9.07
N GLY A 34 -42.57 32.14 -8.85
CA GLY A 34 -42.64 30.76 -8.28
C GLY A 34 -41.99 29.72 -9.17
N ALA A 35 -42.28 29.74 -10.48
CA ALA A 35 -41.65 28.82 -11.43
C ALA A 35 -40.11 29.02 -11.53
N ALA A 36 -39.67 30.29 -11.59
CA ALA A 36 -38.24 30.61 -11.58
C ALA A 36 -37.54 30.11 -10.30
N ALA A 37 -38.18 30.29 -9.13
CA ALA A 37 -37.62 29.78 -7.86
C ALA A 37 -37.48 28.25 -7.86
N VAL A 38 -38.48 27.52 -8.38
CA VAL A 38 -38.41 26.05 -8.50
C VAL A 38 -37.26 25.62 -9.43
N ILE A 39 -37.10 26.29 -10.57
CA ILE A 39 -36.02 26.03 -11.52
C ILE A 39 -34.64 26.27 -10.86
N VAL A 40 -34.48 27.36 -10.14
CA VAL A 40 -33.24 27.70 -9.44
C VAL A 40 -32.91 26.62 -8.38
N VAL A 41 -33.89 26.20 -7.59
CA VAL A 41 -33.72 25.12 -6.61
C VAL A 41 -33.32 23.80 -7.30
N ALA A 42 -34.01 23.44 -8.39
CA ALA A 42 -33.69 22.23 -9.15
C ALA A 42 -32.25 22.27 -9.72
N LEU A 43 -31.83 23.42 -10.26
CA LEU A 43 -30.47 23.62 -10.76
C LEU A 43 -29.43 23.55 -9.63
N LEU A 44 -29.72 24.13 -8.47
CA LEU A 44 -28.82 24.03 -7.31
C LEU A 44 -28.67 22.59 -6.85
N VAL A 45 -29.76 21.84 -6.73
CA VAL A 45 -29.72 20.40 -6.35
C VAL A 45 -28.94 19.62 -7.40
N TYR A 46 -29.20 19.85 -8.67
CA TYR A 46 -28.47 19.19 -9.77
C TYR A 46 -26.96 19.52 -9.72
N PHE A 47 -26.60 20.79 -9.58
CA PHE A 47 -25.19 21.21 -9.53
C PHE A 47 -24.47 20.67 -8.30
N LEU A 48 -25.10 20.67 -7.13
CA LEU A 48 -24.54 20.07 -5.90
C LEU A 48 -24.35 18.57 -6.06
N SER A 49 -25.32 17.88 -6.65
CA SER A 49 -25.20 16.43 -6.93
C SER A 49 -24.07 16.15 -7.91
N PHE A 50 -24.01 16.88 -9.01
CA PHE A 50 -22.96 16.78 -10.00
C PHE A 50 -21.55 17.04 -9.41
N TYR A 51 -21.43 18.09 -8.59
CA TYR A 51 -20.16 18.41 -7.90
C TYR A 51 -19.73 17.29 -6.96
N ARG A 52 -20.67 16.77 -6.14
CA ARG A 52 -20.36 15.65 -5.25
C ARG A 52 -19.94 14.39 -6.01
N GLN A 53 -20.63 14.05 -7.09
CA GLN A 53 -20.35 12.84 -7.85
C GLN A 53 -19.04 12.92 -8.65
N ASN A 54 -18.76 14.06 -9.28
CA ASN A 54 -17.63 14.16 -10.20
C ASN A 54 -16.35 14.71 -9.55
N VAL A 55 -16.47 15.71 -8.67
CA VAL A 55 -15.28 16.36 -8.09
C VAL A 55 -14.86 15.70 -6.77
N VAL A 56 -15.81 15.52 -5.85
CA VAL A 56 -15.49 14.97 -4.52
C VAL A 56 -15.15 13.49 -4.63
N SER A 57 -15.88 12.73 -5.45
CA SER A 57 -15.63 11.31 -5.67
C SER A 57 -14.25 11.08 -6.31
N ALA A 58 -13.91 11.85 -7.35
CA ALA A 58 -12.59 11.75 -8.00
C ALA A 58 -11.43 12.06 -7.03
N ARG A 59 -11.56 13.10 -6.21
CA ARG A 59 -10.55 13.43 -5.19
C ARG A 59 -10.41 12.33 -4.16
N ASN A 60 -11.52 11.75 -3.72
CA ASN A 60 -11.50 10.64 -2.77
C ASN A 60 -10.86 9.39 -3.38
N GLN A 61 -11.10 9.09 -4.66
CA GLN A 61 -10.44 7.98 -5.36
C GLN A 61 -8.92 8.16 -5.38
N VAL A 62 -8.43 9.33 -5.78
CA VAL A 62 -6.99 9.63 -5.81
C VAL A 62 -6.39 9.48 -4.39
N ARG A 63 -7.06 10.04 -3.38
CA ARG A 63 -6.60 9.94 -1.99
C ARG A 63 -6.54 8.48 -1.53
N LEU A 64 -7.59 7.70 -1.79
CA LEU A 64 -7.63 6.28 -1.43
C LEU A 64 -6.54 5.49 -2.14
N THR A 65 -6.37 5.70 -3.46
CA THR A 65 -5.32 5.05 -4.25
C THR A 65 -3.94 5.30 -3.64
N ASN A 66 -3.66 6.54 -3.25
CA ASN A 66 -2.39 6.90 -2.60
C ASN A 66 -2.23 6.19 -1.24
N LEU A 67 -3.27 6.16 -0.41
CA LEU A 67 -3.23 5.47 0.89
C LEU A 67 -3.04 3.95 0.72
N VAL A 68 -3.75 3.33 -0.22
CA VAL A 68 -3.62 1.90 -0.53
C VAL A 68 -2.21 1.58 -1.03
N ALA A 69 -1.64 2.43 -1.89
CA ALA A 69 -0.28 2.25 -2.39
C ALA A 69 0.79 2.45 -1.29
N GLN A 70 0.51 3.23 -0.26
CA GLN A 70 1.43 3.42 0.87
C GLN A 70 1.62 2.13 1.69
N VAL A 71 0.60 1.27 1.83
CA VAL A 71 0.70 0.05 2.64
C VAL A 71 1.86 -0.84 2.20
N PRO A 72 1.95 -1.32 0.94
CA PRO A 72 3.07 -2.15 0.50
C PRO A 72 4.39 -1.37 0.50
N GLN A 73 4.37 -0.06 0.24
CA GLN A 73 5.59 0.76 0.31
C GLN A 73 6.15 0.82 1.74
N GLN A 74 5.28 1.03 2.74
CA GLN A 74 5.69 1.03 4.14
C GLN A 74 6.11 -0.37 4.60
N MET A 75 5.44 -1.43 4.17
CA MET A 75 5.85 -2.80 4.47
C MET A 75 7.27 -3.08 3.96
N ASN A 76 7.58 -2.71 2.71
CA ASN A 76 8.92 -2.86 2.15
C ASN A 76 9.96 -2.02 2.90
N ARG A 77 9.62 -0.78 3.26
CA ARG A 77 10.50 0.10 4.03
C ARG A 77 10.81 -0.50 5.40
N VAL A 78 9.76 -0.92 6.13
CA VAL A 78 9.89 -1.51 7.46
C VAL A 78 10.67 -2.83 7.40
N ALA A 79 10.43 -3.69 6.40
CA ALA A 79 11.21 -4.90 6.19
C ALA A 79 12.70 -4.61 5.95
N ASN A 80 13.02 -3.60 5.15
CA ASN A 80 14.40 -3.18 4.92
C ASN A 80 15.06 -2.58 6.17
N ALA A 81 14.31 -1.81 6.96
CA ALA A 81 14.79 -1.26 8.24
C ALA A 81 15.07 -2.38 9.25
N ALA A 82 14.18 -3.40 9.33
CA ALA A 82 14.37 -4.57 10.19
C ALA A 82 15.64 -5.35 9.84
N MET A 83 15.98 -5.48 8.54
CA MET A 83 17.26 -6.08 8.12
C MET A 83 18.48 -5.29 8.61
N GLN A 84 18.31 -3.99 8.87
CA GLN A 84 19.34 -3.11 9.45
C GLN A 84 19.23 -3.00 10.99
N ASN A 85 18.43 -3.86 11.62
CA ASN A 85 18.14 -3.86 13.05
C ASN A 85 17.54 -2.52 13.55
N THR A 86 16.73 -1.86 12.70
CA THR A 86 16.01 -0.63 13.02
C THR A 86 14.51 -0.89 13.00
N ASP A 87 13.83 -0.59 14.10
CA ASP A 87 12.37 -0.75 14.19
C ASP A 87 11.66 0.51 13.67
N GLU A 88 11.07 0.38 12.49
CA GLU A 88 10.21 1.38 11.87
C GLU A 88 8.75 0.89 11.77
N SER A 89 8.37 -0.20 12.45
CA SER A 89 7.04 -0.83 12.34
C SER A 89 5.88 0.13 12.63
N TYR A 90 6.10 1.14 13.49
CA TYR A 90 5.11 2.16 13.83
C TYR A 90 4.59 2.94 12.60
N ALA A 91 5.36 3.01 11.50
CA ALA A 91 4.92 3.66 10.27
C ALA A 91 3.66 3.01 9.68
N LEU A 92 3.50 1.70 9.87
CA LEU A 92 2.30 0.96 9.47
C LEU A 92 1.09 1.35 10.33
N MET A 93 1.28 1.66 11.61
CA MET A 93 0.20 2.16 12.47
C MET A 93 -0.28 3.54 12.03
N LEU A 94 0.61 4.44 11.64
CA LEU A 94 0.22 5.74 11.09
C LEU A 94 -0.59 5.59 9.81
N THR A 95 -0.13 4.73 8.90
CA THR A 95 -0.87 4.41 7.67
C THR A 95 -2.25 3.80 7.98
N ALA A 96 -2.33 2.91 8.99
CA ALA A 96 -3.59 2.34 9.43
C ALA A 96 -4.56 3.41 10.00
N GLN A 97 -4.03 4.41 10.71
CA GLN A 97 -4.83 5.53 11.21
C GLN A 97 -5.38 6.39 10.06
N ASP A 98 -4.56 6.73 9.08
CA ASP A 98 -4.99 7.51 7.91
C ASP A 98 -6.08 6.78 7.11
N LEU A 99 -5.98 5.45 6.99
CA LEU A 99 -6.99 4.61 6.36
C LEU A 99 -8.30 4.59 7.15
N GLN A 100 -8.24 4.55 8.49
CA GLN A 100 -9.42 4.67 9.36
C GLN A 100 -10.12 6.02 9.18
N ASP A 101 -9.35 7.10 9.17
CA ASP A 101 -9.86 8.46 9.00
C ASP A 101 -10.52 8.64 7.62
N PHE A 102 -9.94 8.03 6.59
CA PHE A 102 -10.53 8.01 5.27
C PHE A 102 -11.87 7.25 5.28
N ALA A 103 -11.89 6.04 5.85
CA ALA A 103 -13.07 5.19 5.91
C ALA A 103 -14.23 5.86 6.68
N ALA A 104 -13.91 6.55 7.78
CA ALA A 104 -14.89 7.28 8.59
C ALA A 104 -15.56 8.43 7.82
N LYS A 105 -14.80 9.12 6.94
CA LYS A 105 -15.28 10.27 6.16
C LYS A 105 -15.89 9.88 4.82
N SER A 106 -15.64 8.65 4.35
CA SER A 106 -16.14 8.20 3.06
C SER A 106 -17.61 7.83 3.10
N SER A 107 -18.40 8.44 2.22
CA SER A 107 -19.81 8.06 1.99
C SER A 107 -19.96 6.89 1.01
N ASN A 108 -18.90 6.54 0.27
CA ASN A 108 -18.91 5.40 -0.66
C ASN A 108 -18.53 4.13 0.11
N ALA A 109 -19.45 3.15 0.11
CA ALA A 109 -19.29 1.91 0.86
C ALA A 109 -18.08 1.08 0.41
N ASP A 110 -17.83 0.98 -0.90
CA ASP A 110 -16.72 0.21 -1.44
C ASP A 110 -15.37 0.85 -1.13
N MET A 111 -15.27 2.19 -1.22
CA MET A 111 -14.05 2.91 -0.84
C MET A 111 -13.76 2.78 0.66
N ALA A 112 -14.81 2.90 1.50
CA ALA A 112 -14.66 2.73 2.95
C ALA A 112 -14.24 1.30 3.30
N ALA A 113 -14.86 0.30 2.67
CA ALA A 113 -14.52 -1.10 2.89
C ALA A 113 -13.08 -1.40 2.46
N LEU A 114 -12.64 -0.91 1.28
CA LEU A 114 -11.26 -1.08 0.83
C LEU A 114 -10.25 -0.46 1.80
N ALA A 115 -10.51 0.75 2.28
CA ALA A 115 -9.66 1.40 3.27
C ALA A 115 -9.56 0.58 4.56
N LEU A 116 -10.68 0.04 5.06
CA LEU A 116 -10.72 -0.78 6.26
C LEU A 116 -10.01 -2.13 6.08
N ILE A 117 -10.12 -2.75 4.91
CA ILE A 117 -9.37 -3.97 4.57
C ILE A 117 -7.87 -3.69 4.60
N GLN A 118 -7.43 -2.60 3.98
CA GLN A 118 -6.01 -2.21 3.97
C GLN A 118 -5.52 -1.80 5.36
N ARG A 119 -6.37 -1.18 6.19
CA ARG A 119 -6.08 -0.93 7.60
C ARG A 119 -5.83 -2.24 8.35
N GLY A 120 -6.70 -3.23 8.18
CA GLY A 120 -6.53 -4.54 8.81
C GLY A 120 -5.21 -5.20 8.40
N ALA A 121 -4.86 -5.13 7.12
CA ALA A 121 -3.59 -5.65 6.61
C ALA A 121 -2.38 -4.92 7.20
N ALA A 122 -2.42 -3.58 7.30
CA ALA A 122 -1.35 -2.79 7.89
C ALA A 122 -1.15 -3.08 9.39
N LEU A 123 -2.25 -3.24 10.15
CA LEU A 123 -2.21 -3.56 11.59
C LEU A 123 -1.63 -4.96 11.84
N ARG A 124 -1.95 -5.94 10.98
CA ARG A 124 -1.37 -7.29 11.06
C ARG A 124 0.11 -7.27 10.70
N ALA A 125 0.48 -6.56 9.62
CA ALA A 125 1.86 -6.45 9.19
C ALA A 125 2.75 -5.78 10.24
N GLU A 126 2.25 -4.78 10.95
CA GLU A 126 3.01 -4.06 11.98
C GLU A 126 3.58 -5.01 13.01
N ILE A 127 2.78 -5.95 13.51
CA ILE A 127 3.22 -6.86 14.57
C ILE A 127 4.27 -7.87 14.08
N HIS A 128 4.22 -8.26 12.80
CA HIS A 128 5.19 -9.18 12.22
C HIS A 128 6.55 -8.54 11.90
N TYR A 129 6.58 -7.20 11.76
CA TYR A 129 7.81 -6.46 11.47
C TYR A 129 8.42 -5.78 12.69
N ARG A 130 7.76 -5.86 13.85
CA ARG A 130 8.28 -5.32 15.10
C ARG A 130 9.51 -6.14 15.53
N LEU A 131 10.60 -5.46 15.88
CA LEU A 131 11.84 -6.13 16.34
C LEU A 131 11.75 -6.57 17.80
N ALA A 132 10.97 -5.89 18.63
CA ALA A 132 10.76 -6.27 20.02
C ALA A 132 9.95 -7.56 20.12
N GLU A 133 10.23 -8.36 21.14
CA GLU A 133 9.38 -9.49 21.49
C GLU A 133 7.95 -9.00 21.78
N VAL A 134 6.99 -9.66 21.13
CA VAL A 134 5.57 -9.34 21.28
C VAL A 134 4.94 -10.33 22.23
N SER A 135 4.38 -9.84 23.33
CA SER A 135 3.61 -10.68 24.25
C SER A 135 2.35 -11.21 23.60
N ARG A 136 1.81 -12.30 24.13
CA ARG A 136 0.57 -12.90 23.62
C ARG A 136 -0.61 -11.93 23.77
N GLU A 137 -0.62 -11.13 24.83
CA GLU A 137 -1.64 -10.10 25.10
C GLU A 137 -1.57 -8.95 24.10
N GLU A 138 -0.36 -8.49 23.75
CA GLU A 138 -0.16 -7.45 22.73
C GLU A 138 -0.54 -7.96 21.34
N LEU A 139 -0.15 -9.19 21.01
CA LEU A 139 -0.57 -9.84 19.76
C LEU A 139 -2.10 -9.87 19.67
N ALA A 140 -2.77 -10.37 20.70
CA ALA A 140 -4.23 -10.46 20.73
C ALA A 140 -4.89 -9.08 20.62
N ALA A 141 -4.38 -8.07 21.30
CA ALA A 141 -4.89 -6.70 21.23
C ALA A 141 -4.74 -6.09 19.83
N GLN A 142 -3.59 -6.27 19.20
CA GLN A 142 -3.31 -5.71 17.88
C GLN A 142 -4.09 -6.44 16.78
N ILE A 143 -4.12 -7.78 16.80
CA ILE A 143 -4.91 -8.59 15.88
C ILE A 143 -6.41 -8.34 16.11
N GLY A 144 -6.84 -8.07 17.35
CA GLY A 144 -8.20 -7.65 17.66
C GLY A 144 -8.60 -6.38 16.90
N LYS A 145 -7.73 -5.36 16.83
CA LYS A 145 -7.97 -4.13 16.03
C LYS A 145 -8.04 -4.41 14.53
N ALA A 146 -7.20 -5.33 14.04
CA ALA A 146 -7.26 -5.75 12.64
C ALA A 146 -8.57 -6.48 12.33
N LYS A 147 -8.99 -7.41 13.19
CA LYS A 147 -10.27 -8.13 13.10
C LYS A 147 -11.45 -7.15 13.08
N GLU A 148 -11.46 -6.17 13.97
CA GLU A 148 -12.47 -5.11 13.99
C GLU A 148 -12.51 -4.34 12.66
N SER A 149 -11.36 -4.06 12.05
CA SER A 149 -11.29 -3.36 10.76
C SER A 149 -11.95 -4.17 9.64
N TYR A 150 -11.69 -5.48 9.57
CA TYR A 150 -12.32 -6.35 8.59
C TYR A 150 -13.82 -6.49 8.83
N GLN A 151 -14.25 -6.56 10.10
CA GLN A 151 -15.67 -6.58 10.43
C GLN A 151 -16.37 -5.28 10.02
N GLN A 152 -15.78 -4.12 10.35
CA GLN A 152 -16.29 -2.82 9.90
C GLN A 152 -16.34 -2.71 8.36
N ALA A 153 -15.40 -3.34 7.63
CA ALA A 153 -15.45 -3.39 6.18
C ALA A 153 -16.68 -4.13 5.66
N LEU A 154 -17.06 -5.26 6.28
CA LEU A 154 -18.27 -6.00 5.96
C LEU A 154 -19.54 -5.23 6.35
N ASP A 155 -19.53 -4.51 7.48
CA ASP A 155 -20.65 -3.69 7.96
C ASP A 155 -20.95 -2.51 7.02
N ARG A 156 -19.98 -2.07 6.22
CA ARG A 156 -20.19 -1.11 5.12
C ARG A 156 -21.00 -1.67 3.97
N LYS A 157 -21.23 -3.00 3.93
CA LYS A 157 -21.97 -3.69 2.87
C LYS A 157 -21.46 -3.32 1.48
N PRO A 158 -20.18 -3.59 1.19
CA PRO A 158 -19.60 -3.26 -0.11
C PRO A 158 -20.40 -3.96 -1.23
N SER A 159 -20.58 -3.27 -2.34
CA SER A 159 -21.25 -3.83 -3.53
C SER A 159 -20.36 -4.84 -4.26
N SER A 160 -19.05 -4.72 -4.11
CA SER A 160 -18.05 -5.62 -4.69
C SER A 160 -17.92 -6.91 -3.87
N SER A 161 -18.24 -8.04 -4.50
CA SER A 161 -18.01 -9.38 -3.90
C SER A 161 -16.54 -9.63 -3.58
N SER A 162 -15.61 -9.06 -4.36
CA SER A 162 -14.17 -9.16 -4.10
C SER A 162 -13.77 -8.48 -2.79
N LEU A 163 -14.37 -7.32 -2.46
CA LEU A 163 -14.10 -6.64 -1.20
C LEU A 163 -14.70 -7.43 -0.01
N ALA A 164 -15.93 -7.94 -0.16
CA ALA A 164 -16.54 -8.76 0.87
C ALA A 164 -15.74 -10.04 1.13
N ALA A 165 -15.28 -10.72 0.06
CA ALA A 165 -14.42 -11.89 0.15
C ALA A 165 -13.08 -11.59 0.82
N ALA A 166 -12.42 -10.47 0.44
CA ALA A 166 -11.16 -10.05 1.03
C ALA A 166 -11.28 -9.73 2.53
N ALA A 167 -12.37 -9.08 2.95
CA ALA A 167 -12.61 -8.79 4.36
C ALA A 167 -12.83 -10.09 5.15
N ARG A 168 -13.62 -11.06 4.63
CA ARG A 168 -13.81 -12.36 5.29
C ARG A 168 -12.52 -13.17 5.35
N TYR A 169 -11.76 -13.18 4.27
CA TYR A 169 -10.43 -13.82 4.25
C TYR A 169 -9.52 -13.22 5.31
N GLY A 170 -9.52 -11.88 5.45
CA GLY A 170 -8.77 -11.17 6.48
C GLY A 170 -9.18 -11.55 7.91
N LEU A 171 -10.47 -11.81 8.16
CA LEU A 171 -10.93 -12.37 9.44
C LEU A 171 -10.35 -13.77 9.69
N GLY A 172 -10.30 -14.63 8.68
CA GLY A 172 -9.66 -15.93 8.78
C GLY A 172 -8.18 -15.85 9.14
N LEU A 173 -7.45 -14.92 8.52
CA LEU A 173 -6.05 -14.66 8.84
C LEU A 173 -5.86 -14.19 10.30
N CYS A 174 -6.76 -13.35 10.81
CA CYS A 174 -6.72 -12.92 12.22
C CYS A 174 -6.92 -14.11 13.18
N GLU A 175 -7.86 -15.01 12.89
CA GLU A 175 -8.07 -16.20 13.72
C GLU A 175 -6.86 -17.17 13.67
N GLU A 176 -6.24 -17.30 12.51
CA GLU A 176 -5.03 -18.12 12.33
C GLU A 176 -3.87 -17.57 13.17
N GLU A 177 -3.64 -16.25 13.16
CA GLU A 177 -2.60 -15.58 13.96
C GLU A 177 -2.85 -15.65 15.47
N LEU A 178 -4.11 -15.72 15.88
CA LEU A 178 -4.47 -15.97 17.28
C LEU A 178 -4.34 -17.46 17.69
N GLY A 179 -4.03 -18.35 16.74
CA GLY A 179 -3.97 -19.80 16.99
C GLY A 179 -5.33 -20.49 17.00
N ASN A 180 -6.41 -19.81 16.59
CA ASN A 180 -7.76 -20.37 16.52
C ASN A 180 -7.97 -21.08 15.18
N PHE A 181 -7.19 -22.14 14.92
CA PHE A 181 -7.10 -22.79 13.61
C PHE A 181 -8.42 -23.38 13.11
N GLU A 182 -9.26 -23.94 13.99
CA GLU A 182 -10.59 -24.46 13.63
C GLU A 182 -11.49 -23.34 13.12
N GLN A 183 -11.48 -22.19 13.78
CA GLN A 183 -12.28 -21.04 13.40
C GLN A 183 -11.77 -20.42 12.09
N ALA A 184 -10.45 -20.31 11.94
CA ALA A 184 -9.83 -19.88 10.70
C ALA A 184 -10.21 -20.79 9.52
N ALA A 185 -10.11 -22.13 9.72
CA ALA A 185 -10.52 -23.10 8.71
C ALA A 185 -12.00 -23.01 8.33
N GLN A 186 -12.87 -22.72 9.28
CA GLN A 186 -14.29 -22.52 9.01
C GLN A 186 -14.52 -21.28 8.12
N ILE A 187 -13.88 -20.16 8.45
CA ILE A 187 -13.96 -18.92 7.67
C ILE A 187 -13.39 -19.13 6.26
N TYR A 188 -12.25 -19.80 6.14
CA TYR A 188 -11.66 -20.09 4.83
C TYR A 188 -12.53 -21.00 3.98
N ARG A 189 -13.19 -22.03 4.57
CA ARG A 189 -14.17 -22.85 3.84
C ARG A 189 -15.35 -22.02 3.33
N GLU A 190 -15.88 -21.13 4.18
CA GLU A 190 -16.95 -20.24 3.78
C GLU A 190 -16.51 -19.38 2.57
N VAL A 191 -15.32 -18.78 2.60
CA VAL A 191 -14.81 -17.95 1.50
C VAL A 191 -14.58 -18.80 0.24
N ALA A 192 -13.98 -19.98 0.37
CA ALA A 192 -13.63 -20.84 -0.76
C ALA A 192 -14.85 -21.42 -1.48
N GLN A 193 -15.94 -21.70 -0.74
CA GLN A 193 -17.12 -22.42 -1.27
C GLN A 193 -18.25 -21.47 -1.68
N ARG A 194 -18.25 -20.21 -1.25
CA ARG A 194 -19.33 -19.28 -1.53
C ARG A 194 -19.31 -18.85 -3.00
N GLY A 195 -20.38 -19.20 -3.75
CA GLY A 195 -20.46 -18.94 -5.19
C GLY A 195 -20.35 -17.46 -5.57
N GLU A 196 -20.82 -16.53 -4.72
CA GLU A 196 -20.69 -15.08 -4.94
C GLU A 196 -19.22 -14.58 -4.95
N TYR A 197 -18.27 -15.37 -4.41
CA TYR A 197 -16.85 -15.07 -4.37
C TYR A 197 -16.06 -15.76 -5.49
N ALA A 198 -16.77 -16.46 -6.40
CA ALA A 198 -16.13 -17.19 -7.49
C ALA A 198 -15.21 -16.29 -8.33
N GLY A 199 -13.98 -16.75 -8.56
CA GLY A 199 -12.96 -16.04 -9.33
C GLY A 199 -12.29 -14.88 -8.59
N THR A 200 -12.57 -14.64 -7.30
CA THR A 200 -11.84 -13.65 -6.50
C THR A 200 -10.50 -14.21 -6.01
N THR A 201 -9.50 -13.34 -5.85
CA THR A 201 -8.21 -13.71 -5.25
C THR A 201 -8.40 -14.29 -3.84
N ALA A 202 -9.28 -13.71 -3.03
CA ALA A 202 -9.56 -14.18 -1.69
C ALA A 202 -10.10 -15.61 -1.66
N GLN A 203 -10.89 -16.02 -2.66
CA GLN A 203 -11.36 -17.40 -2.78
C GLN A 203 -10.19 -18.36 -3.02
N ALA A 204 -9.31 -18.03 -3.97
CA ALA A 204 -8.14 -18.86 -4.27
C ALA A 204 -7.17 -18.96 -3.07
N GLU A 205 -6.93 -17.85 -2.40
CA GLU A 205 -6.11 -17.77 -1.19
C GLU A 205 -6.69 -18.60 -0.05
N ALA A 206 -8.00 -18.51 0.20
CA ALA A 206 -8.68 -19.29 1.24
C ALA A 206 -8.60 -20.79 0.95
N ALA A 207 -8.79 -21.20 -0.30
CA ALA A 207 -8.64 -22.61 -0.70
C ALA A 207 -7.20 -23.10 -0.49
N TYR A 208 -6.21 -22.28 -0.82
CA TYR A 208 -4.80 -22.58 -0.59
C TYR A 208 -4.48 -22.69 0.91
N ARG A 209 -4.96 -21.76 1.74
CA ARG A 209 -4.78 -21.80 3.20
C ARG A 209 -5.34 -23.08 3.81
N LEU A 210 -6.53 -23.50 3.41
CA LEU A 210 -7.13 -24.76 3.89
C LEU A 210 -6.22 -25.96 3.62
N LYS A 211 -5.56 -25.99 2.46
CA LYS A 211 -4.67 -27.07 2.09
C LYS A 211 -3.42 -27.11 2.96
N ILE A 212 -2.78 -25.95 3.22
CA ILE A 212 -1.55 -25.89 4.00
C ILE A 212 -1.79 -25.97 5.53
N MET A 213 -3.01 -25.65 6.01
CA MET A 213 -3.32 -25.78 7.44
C MET A 213 -3.26 -27.21 7.96
N GLU A 214 -3.33 -28.23 7.09
CA GLU A 214 -3.10 -29.62 7.50
C GLU A 214 -1.67 -29.84 7.95
N ASP A 215 -0.71 -29.11 7.37
CA ASP A 215 0.70 -29.19 7.72
C ASP A 215 0.98 -28.67 9.15
N TYR A 216 0.12 -27.76 9.68
CA TYR A 216 0.26 -27.24 11.06
C TYR A 216 0.03 -28.30 12.13
N LYS A 217 -0.58 -29.44 11.77
CA LYS A 217 -0.78 -30.59 12.67
C LYS A 217 0.43 -31.51 12.72
N THR A 218 1.38 -31.31 11.80
CA THR A 218 2.58 -32.15 11.69
C THR A 218 3.61 -31.63 12.68
N GLU A 219 4.01 -32.48 13.63
CA GLU A 219 5.08 -32.16 14.55
C GLU A 219 6.41 -32.06 13.83
N VAL A 220 7.03 -30.88 13.88
CA VAL A 220 8.35 -30.64 13.30
C VAL A 220 9.42 -31.12 14.32
N VAL A 221 10.01 -32.24 14.06
CA VAL A 221 11.15 -32.73 14.85
C VAL A 221 12.45 -32.16 14.29
N PHE A 222 13.05 -31.23 15.03
CA PHE A 222 14.37 -30.72 14.67
C PHE A 222 15.43 -31.78 14.88
N GLN A 223 16.09 -32.19 13.81
CA GLN A 223 17.28 -33.05 13.97
C GLN A 223 18.43 -32.20 14.53
N PRO A 224 19.25 -32.79 15.43
CA PRO A 224 20.46 -32.11 15.89
C PRO A 224 21.31 -31.71 14.67
N ALA A 225 21.88 -30.52 14.73
CA ALA A 225 22.77 -30.08 13.67
C ALA A 225 23.85 -31.11 13.41
N PRO A 226 24.18 -31.44 12.15
CA PRO A 226 25.28 -32.33 11.86
C PRO A 226 26.56 -31.84 12.58
N PRO A 227 27.38 -32.73 13.12
CA PRO A 227 28.58 -32.34 13.83
C PRO A 227 29.41 -31.44 12.92
N LYS A 228 29.82 -30.31 13.49
CA LYS A 228 30.64 -29.31 12.75
C LYS A 228 31.84 -30.06 12.18
N PRO A 229 32.13 -29.95 10.87
CA PRO A 229 33.31 -30.59 10.28
C PRO A 229 34.54 -30.31 11.16
N ALA A 230 35.30 -31.31 11.46
CA ALA A 230 36.53 -31.11 12.21
C ALA A 230 37.35 -30.04 11.51
N PRO A 231 37.91 -29.05 12.25
CA PRO A 231 38.72 -28.02 11.64
C PRO A 231 39.77 -28.71 10.75
N ALA A 232 39.78 -28.28 9.47
CA ALA A 232 40.77 -28.79 8.53
C ALA A 232 42.16 -28.73 9.20
N PRO A 233 43.00 -29.75 9.11
CA PRO A 233 44.33 -29.74 9.75
C PRO A 233 45.03 -28.46 9.26
N THR A 234 45.42 -27.63 10.22
CA THR A 234 46.12 -26.38 9.96
C THR A 234 47.35 -26.73 9.11
N PRO A 235 47.51 -26.14 7.93
CA PRO A 235 48.67 -26.47 7.11
C PRO A 235 49.94 -26.18 7.93
N THR A 236 50.73 -27.23 8.18
CA THR A 236 51.97 -27.07 8.89
C THR A 236 52.96 -26.37 7.98
N VAL A 237 53.20 -25.09 8.24
CA VAL A 237 54.23 -24.33 7.53
C VAL A 237 55.59 -24.80 7.99
N GLN A 238 56.23 -25.65 7.22
CA GLN A 238 57.63 -26.01 7.44
C GLN A 238 58.51 -24.89 6.86
N ILE A 239 59.05 -24.05 7.74
CA ILE A 239 60.11 -23.09 7.39
C ILE A 239 61.42 -23.86 7.36
N LYS A 240 61.88 -24.20 6.17
CA LYS A 240 63.23 -24.74 6.00
C LYS A 240 64.24 -23.64 6.20
N PRO A 241 65.20 -23.71 7.14
CA PRO A 241 66.28 -22.71 7.24
C PRO A 241 67.05 -22.73 5.93
N GLY A 242 66.94 -21.65 5.15
CA GLY A 242 67.76 -21.48 3.97
C GLY A 242 69.16 -21.05 4.36
N ASP A 243 70.18 -21.64 3.68
CA ASP A 243 71.53 -21.21 3.78
C ASP A 243 71.66 -19.71 3.62
N ALA A 244 72.41 -19.09 4.51
CA ALA A 244 72.52 -17.63 4.69
C ALA A 244 73.26 -16.92 3.52
N LYS A 245 72.73 -16.98 2.31
CA LYS A 245 73.09 -16.13 1.19
C LYS A 245 71.87 -15.79 0.34
N ALA A 246 71.30 -14.67 0.65
CA ALA A 246 70.45 -13.82 -0.22
C ALA A 246 69.39 -14.54 -1.10
N SER A 247 68.33 -15.04 -0.50
CA SER A 247 67.08 -15.28 -1.25
C SER A 247 65.90 -15.17 -0.28
N ALA A 248 64.88 -14.47 -0.70
CA ALA A 248 63.64 -14.27 0.10
C ALA A 248 63.06 -15.61 0.55
N PRO A 249 62.44 -15.70 1.75
CA PRO A 249 61.84 -16.92 2.24
C PRO A 249 60.71 -17.35 1.33
N VAL A 250 60.76 -18.58 0.83
CA VAL A 250 59.71 -19.20 0.00
C VAL A 250 58.86 -20.06 0.90
N VAL A 251 57.56 -19.74 1.00
CA VAL A 251 56.59 -20.51 1.74
C VAL A 251 55.99 -21.60 0.82
N GLN A 252 56.26 -22.85 1.10
CA GLN A 252 55.62 -23.98 0.39
C GLN A 252 54.36 -24.41 1.16
N ILE A 253 53.23 -24.22 0.58
CA ILE A 253 51.93 -24.73 1.11
C ILE A 253 51.69 -26.12 0.51
N LYS A 254 51.82 -27.14 1.32
CA LYS A 254 51.51 -28.50 0.91
C LYS A 254 50.02 -28.76 1.17
N PRO A 255 49.19 -29.06 0.13
CA PRO A 255 47.79 -29.44 0.34
C PRO A 255 47.69 -30.70 1.19
N ALA A 256 46.65 -30.79 2.02
CA ALA A 256 46.39 -31.94 2.89
C ALA A 256 46.04 -33.21 2.10
N ASP A 257 45.62 -33.08 0.86
CA ASP A 257 45.36 -34.22 -0.05
C ASP A 257 46.61 -34.47 -0.89
N GLY A 258 47.25 -35.60 -0.65
CA GLY A 258 48.57 -35.99 -1.15
C GLY A 258 48.74 -36.06 -2.68
N ASN A 259 47.85 -35.52 -3.50
CA ASN A 259 47.84 -35.66 -4.96
C ASN A 259 47.78 -34.33 -5.75
N ALA A 260 47.94 -33.19 -5.10
CA ALA A 260 47.97 -31.90 -5.82
C ALA A 260 49.41 -31.33 -5.82
N PRO A 261 49.87 -30.66 -6.94
CA PRO A 261 51.21 -30.07 -7.00
C PRO A 261 51.34 -28.92 -6.01
N ALA A 262 52.49 -28.82 -5.37
CA ALA A 262 52.81 -27.77 -4.40
C ALA A 262 52.79 -26.38 -5.10
N VAL A 263 52.01 -25.45 -4.59
CA VAL A 263 51.98 -24.07 -5.08
C VAL A 263 53.05 -23.25 -4.36
N THR A 264 53.98 -22.70 -5.10
CA THR A 264 55.06 -21.84 -4.59
C THR A 264 54.65 -20.38 -4.73
N VAL A 265 54.46 -19.69 -3.61
CA VAL A 265 54.11 -18.21 -3.63
C VAL A 265 55.33 -17.44 -3.13
N PRO A 266 55.88 -16.49 -3.94
CA PRO A 266 56.94 -15.61 -3.44
C PRO A 266 56.33 -14.62 -2.42
N VAL A 267 56.96 -14.53 -1.25
CA VAL A 267 56.61 -13.55 -0.23
C VAL A 267 57.38 -12.27 -0.53
N ALA A 268 56.65 -11.23 -0.89
CA ALA A 268 57.22 -9.88 -1.01
C ALA A 268 57.71 -9.41 0.37
N PRO A 269 58.86 -8.71 0.47
CA PRO A 269 59.33 -8.19 1.74
C PRO A 269 58.30 -7.25 2.36
N ALA A 270 58.01 -7.45 3.64
CA ALA A 270 57.15 -6.56 4.41
C ALA A 270 57.65 -5.12 4.32
N GLY A 271 56.93 -4.30 3.61
CA GLY A 271 57.17 -2.87 3.61
C GLY A 271 56.86 -2.29 4.99
N GLU A 272 57.72 -1.39 5.43
CA GLU A 272 57.60 -0.67 6.69
C GLU A 272 56.17 -0.10 6.88
N PRO A 273 55.64 -0.04 8.12
CA PRO A 273 54.34 0.53 8.38
C PRO A 273 54.35 2.02 8.00
N LYS A 274 53.60 2.36 6.96
CA LYS A 274 53.28 3.76 6.65
C LYS A 274 52.38 4.30 7.74
N LYS A 275 52.94 5.24 8.47
CA LYS A 275 52.34 6.12 9.43
C LYS A 275 51.16 6.88 8.75
N ASP A 276 50.02 6.78 9.38
CA ASP A 276 48.86 7.67 9.26
C ASP A 276 48.53 8.21 7.87
N ALA A 277 47.68 7.47 7.12
CA ALA A 277 46.85 8.09 6.11
C ALA A 277 45.45 8.31 6.75
N ALA A 278 45.06 9.57 6.87
CA ALA A 278 43.76 10.01 7.29
C ALA A 278 42.62 9.30 6.44
N PRO A 279 41.47 8.98 7.03
CA PRO A 279 40.40 8.36 6.29
C PRO A 279 39.92 9.28 5.16
N ALA A 280 39.70 8.72 3.98
CA ALA A 280 39.14 9.42 2.83
C ALA A 280 37.82 10.07 3.18
N PRO A 281 37.51 11.30 2.71
CA PRO A 281 36.24 11.94 2.96
C PRO A 281 35.12 11.12 2.34
N ALA A 282 34.05 10.95 3.12
CA ALA A 282 32.79 10.31 2.70
C ALA A 282 32.25 10.98 1.42
N PRO A 283 31.61 10.24 0.51
CA PRO A 283 31.00 10.82 -0.66
C PRO A 283 29.95 11.85 -0.24
N ALA A 284 30.04 13.05 -0.84
CA ALA A 284 29.14 14.17 -0.58
C ALA A 284 27.69 13.74 -0.82
N ALA A 285 26.81 14.08 0.15
CA ALA A 285 25.39 13.92 0.02
C ALA A 285 24.88 14.64 -1.25
N PRO A 286 23.89 14.09 -1.96
CA PRO A 286 23.33 14.74 -3.12
C PRO A 286 22.71 16.08 -2.72
N THR A 287 23.08 17.13 -3.44
CA THR A 287 22.55 18.49 -3.29
C THR A 287 21.03 18.46 -3.45
N PRO A 288 20.25 19.04 -2.52
CA PRO A 288 18.80 19.12 -2.68
C PRO A 288 18.46 19.93 -3.94
N ALA A 289 17.48 19.44 -4.71
CA ALA A 289 16.97 20.12 -5.89
C ALA A 289 16.46 21.53 -5.53
N PRO A 290 16.67 22.54 -6.40
CA PRO A 290 16.20 23.90 -6.14
C PRO A 290 14.66 23.91 -6.01
N ALA A 291 14.18 24.65 -5.02
CA ALA A 291 12.76 24.87 -4.79
C ALA A 291 12.10 25.47 -6.05
N PRO A 292 10.86 25.09 -6.39
CA PRO A 292 10.14 25.70 -7.50
C PRO A 292 9.93 27.19 -7.24
N ALA A 293 10.14 27.99 -8.29
CA ALA A 293 9.95 29.44 -8.27
C ALA A 293 8.52 29.80 -7.84
N PRO A 294 8.33 30.89 -7.06
CA PRO A 294 7.00 31.33 -6.68
C PRO A 294 6.21 31.77 -7.93
N ALA A 295 4.93 31.39 -7.97
CA ALA A 295 4.00 31.79 -9.01
C ALA A 295 3.91 33.32 -9.10
N PRO A 296 3.76 33.91 -10.32
CA PRO A 296 3.64 35.36 -10.47
C PRO A 296 2.39 35.86 -9.75
N ALA A 297 2.57 36.95 -8.99
CA ALA A 297 1.50 37.63 -8.29
C ALA A 297 0.44 38.14 -9.30
N GLU A 298 -0.82 37.78 -9.08
CA GLU A 298 -1.95 38.38 -9.80
C GLU A 298 -2.01 39.90 -9.51
N THR A 299 -1.73 40.66 -10.53
CA THR A 299 -1.94 42.13 -10.51
C THR A 299 -3.45 42.42 -10.49
N ASN A 300 -3.96 42.83 -9.34
CA ASN A 300 -5.27 43.45 -9.21
C ASN A 300 -5.33 44.73 -10.05
N ALA A 301 -6.07 44.68 -11.15
CA ALA A 301 -6.45 45.89 -11.90
C ALA A 301 -7.52 46.67 -11.12
N PRO A 302 -7.42 47.98 -11.01
CA PRO A 302 -8.42 48.81 -10.32
C PRO A 302 -9.71 48.90 -11.14
N LYS A 303 -10.85 48.68 -10.47
CA LYS A 303 -12.19 49.04 -11.02
C LYS A 303 -12.28 50.53 -11.16
N GLY A 304 -12.33 51.01 -12.39
CA GLY A 304 -12.78 52.37 -12.74
C GLY A 304 -14.31 52.45 -12.71
N ASN A 305 -14.80 53.62 -12.28
CA ASN A 305 -16.16 54.13 -12.17
C ASN A 305 -17.19 53.58 -13.17
#